data_67cab07ac57f7bb6d42f642bbc6a16c6
#
_entry.id   67cab07ac57f7bb6d42f642bbc6a16c6
#
_cell.length_a   1.000
_cell.length_b   1.000
_cell.length_c   1.000
_cell.angle_alpha   90.00
_cell.angle_beta   90.00
_cell.angle_gamma   90.00
#
_symmetry.space_group_name_H-M   'P 1'
#
loop_
_entity.id
_entity.type
_entity.pdbx_description
1 polymer ?
#
loop_
_entity_poly.entity_id
_entity_poly.type
_entity_poly.pdbx_seq_one_letter_code
_entity_poly.pdbx_strand_id
1 'polypeptide(L)'
;MSTAPRLEAAKRDWGHDETGCTVLHIDMDAFYASLEVARNPGLKGKPVIIGTGPRAVVSAASYEARKYGINSAMPAARAHRLCPNGIFLPVDMAYYRMMSHRIMHEVFLTVTDRFEQVSVDEGYMDVSAALLEWGRPSAIGAWIRAQVAERFHVTCSVGIACNKLVAKMASTNAKPDGMLLIPAARSAEFVQMMPLRGIPGIGLSLIHISEPTRLALIS
;
A
#
# COMPACT_ATOMS: atom_id res chain seq x y z
N MET A 1 -7.17 0.55 -0.24
CA MET A 1 -6.08 1.00 0.67
C MET A 1 -6.16 0.25 1.99
N SER A 2 -5.06 -0.37 2.41
CA SER A 2 -4.98 -1.13 3.67
C SER A 2 -5.02 -0.20 4.88
N THR A 3 -5.91 -0.48 5.83
CA THR A 3 -5.94 0.12 7.18
C THR A 3 -5.18 -0.73 8.20
N ALA A 4 -4.41 -1.71 7.72
CA ALA A 4 -3.61 -2.58 8.57
C ALA A 4 -2.59 -1.75 9.37
N PRO A 5 -2.37 -2.09 10.64
CA PRO A 5 -1.35 -1.43 11.44
C PRO A 5 0.03 -1.68 10.83
N ARG A 6 0.88 -0.65 10.90
CA ARG A 6 2.28 -0.71 10.46
C ARG A 6 3.16 -0.77 11.69
N LEU A 7 4.17 -1.61 11.65
CA LEU A 7 5.15 -1.70 12.71
C LEU A 7 6.47 -1.08 12.24
N GLU A 8 6.97 -0.10 12.97
CA GLU A 8 8.27 0.49 12.64
C GLU A 8 9.40 -0.55 12.74
N ALA A 9 9.32 -1.45 13.72
CA ALA A 9 10.25 -2.58 13.86
C ALA A 9 10.27 -3.54 12.67
N ALA A 10 9.23 -3.54 11.81
CA ALA A 10 9.19 -4.35 10.60
C ALA A 10 10.10 -3.82 9.48
N LYS A 11 10.51 -2.54 9.55
CA LYS A 11 11.41 -1.91 8.57
C LYS A 11 12.89 -2.19 8.81
N ARG A 12 13.23 -3.02 9.78
CA ARG A 12 14.61 -3.42 10.00
C ARG A 12 15.19 -4.16 8.79
N ASP A 13 16.49 -4.28 8.73
CA ASP A 13 17.17 -5.14 7.77
C ASP A 13 16.85 -6.62 8.10
N TRP A 14 16.22 -7.30 7.15
CA TRP A 14 15.89 -8.74 7.24
C TRP A 14 16.95 -9.62 6.60
N GLY A 15 17.97 -9.02 5.94
CA GLY A 15 18.99 -9.69 5.14
C GLY A 15 18.74 -9.52 3.63
N HIS A 16 19.71 -9.96 2.85
CA HIS A 16 19.75 -9.72 1.39
C HIS A 16 19.62 -11.00 0.57
N ASP A 17 19.26 -12.12 1.20
CA ASP A 17 19.02 -13.37 0.48
C ASP A 17 17.67 -13.29 -0.25
N GLU A 18 17.72 -13.17 -1.57
CA GLU A 18 16.56 -13.09 -2.45
C GLU A 18 16.15 -14.46 -3.02
N THR A 19 16.83 -15.54 -2.63
CA THR A 19 16.57 -16.88 -3.14
C THR A 19 15.13 -17.31 -2.88
N GLY A 20 14.41 -17.65 -3.96
CA GLY A 20 12.99 -18.03 -3.89
C GLY A 20 12.01 -16.88 -3.63
N CYS A 21 12.47 -15.63 -3.53
CA CYS A 21 11.63 -14.45 -3.32
C CYS A 21 11.16 -13.84 -4.66
N THR A 22 10.34 -14.56 -5.40
CA THR A 22 9.91 -14.19 -6.75
C THR A 22 8.58 -13.45 -6.81
N VAL A 23 7.93 -13.22 -5.67
CA VAL A 23 6.64 -12.52 -5.61
C VAL A 23 6.85 -11.08 -5.14
N LEU A 24 6.48 -10.12 -5.98
CA LEU A 24 6.38 -8.71 -5.63
C LEU A 24 4.91 -8.36 -5.38
N HIS A 25 4.66 -7.59 -4.33
CA HIS A 25 3.41 -6.86 -4.15
C HIS A 25 3.69 -5.37 -4.26
N ILE A 26 3.02 -4.70 -5.20
CA ILE A 26 3.14 -3.27 -5.43
C ILE A 26 1.85 -2.59 -4.99
N ASP A 27 1.96 -1.51 -4.22
CA ASP A 27 0.83 -0.75 -3.70
C ASP A 27 1.15 0.75 -3.78
N MET A 28 0.35 1.48 -4.54
CA MET A 28 0.53 2.92 -4.77
C MET A 28 0.26 3.70 -3.47
N ASP A 29 1.09 4.71 -3.20
CA ASP A 29 1.02 5.48 -1.96
C ASP A 29 -0.05 6.56 -2.03
N ALA A 30 -1.06 6.49 -1.14
CA ALA A 30 -2.17 7.44 -1.07
C ALA A 30 -2.76 7.78 -2.46
N PHE A 31 -2.95 6.76 -3.31
CA PHE A 31 -3.08 6.84 -4.76
C PHE A 31 -3.93 8.00 -5.27
N TYR A 32 -5.21 8.08 -4.88
CA TYR A 32 -6.09 9.15 -5.37
C TYR A 32 -5.60 10.55 -4.98
N ALA A 33 -5.15 10.71 -3.73
CA ALA A 33 -4.62 11.99 -3.28
C ALA A 33 -3.31 12.34 -3.99
N SER A 34 -2.45 11.36 -4.23
CA SER A 34 -1.19 11.52 -4.97
C SER A 34 -1.43 11.92 -6.42
N LEU A 35 -2.43 11.32 -7.09
CA LEU A 35 -2.82 11.69 -8.45
C LEU A 35 -3.36 13.13 -8.53
N GLU A 36 -4.13 13.58 -7.53
CA GLU A 36 -4.58 14.97 -7.48
C GLU A 36 -3.41 15.95 -7.29
N VAL A 37 -2.43 15.60 -6.47
CA VAL A 37 -1.20 16.39 -6.31
C VAL A 37 -0.37 16.38 -7.59
N ALA A 38 -0.26 15.25 -8.28
CA ALA A 38 0.47 15.14 -9.56
C ALA A 38 -0.15 16.04 -10.64
N ARG A 39 -1.48 16.07 -10.74
CA ARG A 39 -2.18 16.91 -11.72
C ARG A 39 -2.26 18.39 -11.31
N ASN A 40 -2.16 18.69 -10.02
CA ASN A 40 -2.11 20.07 -9.49
C ASN A 40 -0.97 20.20 -8.46
N PRO A 41 0.26 20.52 -8.89
CA PRO A 41 1.42 20.66 -8.01
C PRO A 41 1.26 21.70 -6.88
N GLY A 42 0.33 22.64 -7.01
CA GLY A 42 -0.02 23.60 -5.95
C GLY A 42 -0.59 22.94 -4.68
N LEU A 43 -0.97 21.66 -4.75
CA LEU A 43 -1.44 20.86 -3.61
C LEU A 43 -0.31 20.18 -2.83
N LYS A 44 0.92 20.18 -3.35
CA LYS A 44 2.07 19.52 -2.72
C LYS A 44 2.30 20.02 -1.30
N GLY A 45 2.45 19.09 -0.36
CA GLY A 45 2.67 19.38 1.05
C GLY A 45 1.41 19.82 1.82
N LYS A 46 0.25 19.89 1.17
CA LYS A 46 -1.03 20.23 1.82
C LYS A 46 -1.83 18.98 2.19
N PRO A 47 -2.68 19.06 3.24
CA PRO A 47 -3.58 17.98 3.60
C PRO A 47 -4.69 17.86 2.55
N VAL A 48 -4.56 16.89 1.63
CA VAL A 48 -5.53 16.58 0.57
C VAL A 48 -6.37 15.38 0.98
N ILE A 49 -7.69 15.51 0.91
CA ILE A 49 -8.67 14.52 1.29
C ILE A 49 -9.62 14.29 0.10
N ILE A 50 -9.75 13.04 -0.33
CA ILE A 50 -10.64 12.67 -1.43
C ILE A 50 -11.94 12.12 -0.86
N GLY A 51 -13.02 12.81 -1.15
CA GLY A 51 -14.38 12.50 -0.69
C GLY A 51 -15.06 13.74 -0.13
N THR A 52 -16.14 14.18 -0.78
CA THR A 52 -16.91 15.37 -0.45
C THR A 52 -18.40 15.02 -0.34
N GLY A 53 -19.10 15.81 0.48
CA GLY A 53 -20.55 15.67 0.64
C GLY A 53 -20.96 15.25 2.07
N PRO A 54 -22.22 15.57 2.46
CA PRO A 54 -22.65 15.45 3.86
C PRO A 54 -22.72 13.99 4.38
N ARG A 55 -22.88 13.02 3.49
CA ARG A 55 -22.90 11.58 3.81
C ARG A 55 -21.71 10.82 3.21
N ALA A 56 -20.72 11.53 2.67
CA ALA A 56 -19.57 10.91 2.06
C ALA A 56 -18.60 10.34 3.11
N VAL A 57 -17.80 9.39 2.69
CA VAL A 57 -16.63 8.90 3.42
C VAL A 57 -15.36 9.32 2.69
N VAL A 58 -14.28 9.43 3.45
CA VAL A 58 -12.94 9.63 2.89
C VAL A 58 -12.54 8.41 2.08
N SER A 59 -12.36 8.58 0.77
CA SER A 59 -11.86 7.52 -0.13
C SER A 59 -10.35 7.39 -0.06
N ALA A 60 -9.64 8.52 0.04
CA ALA A 60 -8.19 8.56 0.23
C ALA A 60 -7.78 9.83 0.98
N ALA A 61 -6.64 9.77 1.68
CA ALA A 61 -6.06 10.92 2.38
C ALA A 61 -4.54 10.96 2.12
N SER A 62 -4.01 12.14 1.81
CA SER A 62 -2.56 12.35 1.70
C SER A 62 -1.86 12.07 3.03
N TYR A 63 -0.54 11.89 3.01
CA TYR A 63 0.21 11.67 4.25
C TYR A 63 0.14 12.88 5.17
N GLU A 64 0.04 14.09 4.63
CA GLU A 64 -0.19 15.31 5.39
C GLU A 64 -1.55 15.29 6.12
N ALA A 65 -2.60 14.85 5.43
CA ALA A 65 -3.93 14.71 6.04
C ALA A 65 -3.96 13.62 7.12
N ARG A 66 -3.20 12.53 6.94
CA ARG A 66 -3.09 11.44 7.94
C ARG A 66 -2.46 11.89 9.26
N LYS A 67 -1.63 12.94 9.27
CA LYS A 67 -1.07 13.53 10.51
C LYS A 67 -2.16 14.10 11.42
N TYR A 68 -3.33 14.46 10.85
CA TYR A 68 -4.51 14.90 11.61
C TYR A 68 -5.43 13.71 12.01
N GLY A 69 -4.97 12.46 11.82
CA GLY A 69 -5.75 11.27 12.13
C GLY A 69 -6.80 10.90 11.08
N ILE A 70 -6.76 11.54 9.88
CA ILE A 70 -7.70 11.27 8.78
C ILE A 70 -7.26 10.01 8.03
N ASN A 71 -8.18 9.05 7.90
CA ASN A 71 -7.95 7.78 7.20
C ASN A 71 -9.12 7.46 6.27
N SER A 72 -8.89 6.54 5.32
CA SER A 72 -9.95 6.00 4.46
C SER A 72 -11.08 5.41 5.29
N ALA A 73 -12.29 5.45 4.75
CA ALA A 73 -13.56 5.06 5.39
C ALA A 73 -14.03 5.96 6.54
N MET A 74 -13.26 6.99 6.93
CA MET A 74 -13.73 7.99 7.91
C MET A 74 -14.87 8.81 7.31
N PRO A 75 -15.95 9.13 8.07
CA PRO A 75 -16.96 10.08 7.63
C PRO A 75 -16.34 11.45 7.29
N ALA A 76 -16.67 12.01 6.12
CA ALA A 76 -16.13 13.29 5.67
C ALA A 76 -16.39 14.42 6.67
N ALA A 77 -17.55 14.46 7.31
CA ALA A 77 -17.87 15.43 8.36
C ALA A 77 -16.93 15.35 9.57
N ARG A 78 -16.44 14.14 9.92
CA ARG A 78 -15.42 13.97 10.97
C ARG A 78 -14.06 14.46 10.47
N ALA A 79 -13.69 14.15 9.24
CA ALA A 79 -12.45 14.63 8.65
C ALA A 79 -12.36 16.16 8.60
N HIS A 80 -13.47 16.84 8.26
CA HIS A 80 -13.56 18.30 8.31
C HIS A 80 -13.32 18.86 9.71
N ARG A 81 -13.85 18.24 10.76
CA ARG A 81 -13.60 18.69 12.14
C ARG A 81 -12.14 18.51 12.57
N LEU A 82 -11.47 17.43 12.08
CA LEU A 82 -10.06 17.16 12.41
C LEU A 82 -9.09 18.06 11.65
N CYS A 83 -9.44 18.45 10.44
CA CYS A 83 -8.60 19.32 9.59
C CYS A 83 -9.49 20.35 8.85
N PRO A 84 -9.92 21.43 9.52
CA PRO A 84 -10.78 22.45 8.91
C PRO A 84 -10.16 23.12 7.69
N ASN A 85 -8.83 23.24 7.66
CA ASN A 85 -8.06 23.83 6.56
C ASN A 85 -7.63 22.79 5.51
N GLY A 86 -8.11 21.55 5.61
CA GLY A 86 -7.85 20.49 4.63
C GLY A 86 -8.50 20.77 3.29
N ILE A 87 -7.86 20.33 2.23
CA ILE A 87 -8.38 20.48 0.87
C ILE A 87 -9.18 19.24 0.52
N PHE A 88 -10.49 19.39 0.46
CA PHE A 88 -11.43 18.31 0.16
C PHE A 88 -11.79 18.34 -1.32
N LEU A 89 -11.50 17.24 -2.02
CA LEU A 89 -11.75 17.10 -3.44
C LEU A 89 -12.76 15.97 -3.70
N PRO A 90 -13.58 16.10 -4.76
CA PRO A 90 -14.48 15.04 -5.16
C PRO A 90 -13.69 13.83 -5.69
N VAL A 91 -14.33 12.66 -5.70
CA VAL A 91 -13.77 11.44 -6.30
C VAL A 91 -13.89 11.54 -7.83
N ASP A 92 -12.76 11.48 -8.54
CA ASP A 92 -12.69 11.39 -10.00
C ASP A 92 -12.29 9.97 -10.43
N MET A 93 -13.24 9.03 -10.32
CA MET A 93 -12.96 7.62 -10.58
C MET A 93 -12.55 7.34 -12.02
N ALA A 94 -13.03 8.13 -12.99
CA ALA A 94 -12.65 7.98 -14.39
C ALA A 94 -11.16 8.26 -14.57
N TYR A 95 -10.69 9.36 -14.03
CA TYR A 95 -9.27 9.73 -14.04
C TYR A 95 -8.41 8.71 -13.30
N TYR A 96 -8.81 8.27 -12.11
CA TYR A 96 -8.02 7.32 -11.32
C TYR A 96 -7.90 5.95 -12.00
N ARG A 97 -8.95 5.46 -12.63
CA ARG A 97 -8.91 4.21 -13.42
C ARG A 97 -8.03 4.34 -14.65
N MET A 98 -8.11 5.46 -15.36
CA MET A 98 -7.24 5.72 -16.51
C MET A 98 -5.77 5.72 -16.11
N MET A 99 -5.41 6.41 -15.02
CA MET A 99 -4.02 6.46 -14.53
C MET A 99 -3.55 5.11 -14.02
N SER A 100 -4.40 4.37 -13.30
CA SER A 100 -4.14 2.99 -12.89
C SER A 100 -3.81 2.11 -14.10
N HIS A 101 -4.66 2.11 -15.12
CA HIS A 101 -4.46 1.34 -16.34
C HIS A 101 -3.13 1.69 -17.02
N ARG A 102 -2.82 2.99 -17.13
CA ARG A 102 -1.56 3.45 -17.72
C ARG A 102 -0.35 2.94 -16.92
N ILE A 103 -0.34 3.09 -15.60
CA ILE A 103 0.76 2.62 -14.75
C ILE A 103 0.96 1.10 -14.92
N MET A 104 -0.12 0.33 -14.89
CA MET A 104 -0.05 -1.11 -15.01
C MET A 104 0.46 -1.57 -16.38
N HIS A 105 -0.03 -0.96 -17.46
CA HIS A 105 0.39 -1.32 -18.81
C HIS A 105 1.77 -0.77 -19.20
N GLU A 106 2.08 0.46 -18.81
CA GLU A 106 3.30 1.13 -19.23
C GLU A 106 4.50 0.81 -18.32
N VAL A 107 4.27 0.24 -17.12
CA VAL A 107 5.35 -0.13 -16.19
C VAL A 107 5.29 -1.60 -15.79
N PHE A 108 4.19 -2.08 -15.19
CA PHE A 108 4.20 -3.41 -14.59
C PHE A 108 4.23 -4.53 -15.63
N LEU A 109 3.38 -4.45 -16.64
CA LEU A 109 3.30 -5.46 -17.70
C LEU A 109 4.52 -5.44 -18.67
N THR A 110 5.39 -4.44 -18.58
CA THR A 110 6.66 -4.46 -19.32
C THR A 110 7.71 -5.36 -18.66
N VAL A 111 7.55 -5.69 -17.38
CA VAL A 111 8.45 -6.58 -16.64
C VAL A 111 8.04 -8.05 -16.80
N THR A 112 6.75 -8.34 -16.63
CA THR A 112 6.20 -9.69 -16.72
C THR A 112 4.71 -9.64 -17.08
N ASP A 113 4.25 -10.64 -17.83
CA ASP A 113 2.83 -10.87 -18.08
C ASP A 113 2.11 -11.56 -16.91
N ARG A 114 2.88 -12.10 -15.94
CA ARG A 114 2.35 -12.73 -14.72
C ARG A 114 2.03 -11.67 -13.66
N PHE A 115 1.12 -10.77 -14.01
CA PHE A 115 0.64 -9.71 -13.15
C PHE A 115 -0.83 -9.92 -12.79
N GLU A 116 -1.14 -9.94 -11.50
CA GLU A 116 -2.50 -10.04 -10.97
C GLU A 116 -2.89 -8.71 -10.32
N GLN A 117 -3.73 -7.96 -11.01
CA GLN A 117 -4.30 -6.74 -10.47
C GLN A 117 -5.35 -7.07 -9.40
N VAL A 118 -5.18 -6.55 -8.18
CA VAL A 118 -6.10 -6.73 -7.05
C VAL A 118 -7.08 -5.57 -6.95
N SER A 119 -6.59 -4.36 -7.17
CA SER A 119 -7.40 -3.14 -7.13
C SER A 119 -6.86 -2.11 -8.14
N VAL A 120 -7.37 -0.88 -8.11
CA VAL A 120 -6.88 0.22 -8.95
C VAL A 120 -5.47 0.69 -8.55
N ASP A 121 -5.03 0.36 -7.35
CA ASP A 121 -3.79 0.85 -6.76
C ASP A 121 -2.82 -0.25 -6.31
N GLU A 122 -3.19 -1.53 -6.43
CA GLU A 122 -2.32 -2.62 -6.00
C GLU A 122 -2.42 -3.87 -6.89
N GLY A 123 -1.32 -4.63 -6.90
CA GLY A 123 -1.25 -5.91 -7.60
C GLY A 123 -0.04 -6.74 -7.19
N TYR A 124 -0.07 -8.00 -7.62
CA TYR A 124 1.02 -8.95 -7.45
C TYR A 124 1.70 -9.23 -8.78
N MET A 125 3.01 -9.43 -8.73
CA MET A 125 3.82 -9.85 -9.87
C MET A 125 4.60 -11.11 -9.50
N ASP A 126 4.56 -12.13 -10.35
CA ASP A 126 5.53 -13.22 -10.33
C ASP A 126 6.66 -12.87 -11.32
N VAL A 127 7.81 -12.55 -10.78
CA VAL A 127 8.99 -12.13 -11.57
C VAL A 127 9.96 -13.27 -11.84
N SER A 128 9.59 -14.53 -11.56
CA SER A 128 10.47 -15.67 -11.71
C SER A 128 11.10 -15.79 -13.11
N ALA A 129 10.31 -15.56 -14.17
CA ALA A 129 10.81 -15.57 -15.55
C ALA A 129 11.67 -14.34 -15.89
N ALA A 130 11.35 -13.18 -15.31
CA ALA A 130 12.07 -11.93 -15.57
C ALA A 130 13.49 -11.93 -14.94
N LEU A 131 13.76 -12.80 -13.98
CA LEU A 131 15.07 -12.85 -13.31
C LEU A 131 16.22 -13.23 -14.25
N LEU A 132 15.96 -13.86 -15.38
CA LEU A 132 16.99 -14.14 -16.40
C LEU A 132 17.59 -12.84 -16.96
N GLU A 133 16.77 -11.79 -17.08
CA GLU A 133 17.19 -10.49 -17.59
C GLU A 133 17.63 -9.55 -16.45
N TRP A 134 16.85 -9.52 -15.37
CA TRP A 134 17.01 -8.53 -14.29
C TRP A 134 17.95 -8.98 -13.17
N GLY A 135 18.30 -10.25 -13.12
CA GLY A 135 19.21 -10.84 -12.13
C GLY A 135 18.57 -11.03 -10.75
N ARG A 136 17.84 -10.05 -10.22
CA ARG A 136 17.26 -10.14 -8.86
C ARG A 136 15.96 -9.36 -8.69
N PRO A 137 15.04 -9.83 -7.82
CA PRO A 137 13.75 -9.19 -7.56
C PRO A 137 13.85 -7.75 -7.06
N SER A 138 14.85 -7.44 -6.23
CA SER A 138 15.04 -6.07 -5.70
C SER A 138 15.41 -5.06 -6.79
N ALA A 139 16.12 -5.46 -7.84
CA ALA A 139 16.41 -4.60 -8.98
C ALA A 139 15.13 -4.24 -9.73
N ILE A 140 14.23 -5.21 -9.92
CA ILE A 140 12.90 -4.99 -10.53
C ILE A 140 12.08 -4.03 -9.67
N GLY A 141 11.99 -4.27 -8.37
CA GLY A 141 11.25 -3.40 -7.45
C GLY A 141 11.75 -1.96 -7.43
N ALA A 142 13.07 -1.78 -7.43
CA ALA A 142 13.69 -0.45 -7.49
C ALA A 142 13.39 0.26 -8.82
N TRP A 143 13.47 -0.45 -9.94
CA TRP A 143 13.16 0.09 -11.26
C TRP A 143 11.68 0.49 -11.37
N ILE A 144 10.75 -0.36 -10.93
CA ILE A 144 9.31 -0.04 -10.91
C ILE A 144 9.05 1.25 -10.14
N ARG A 145 9.62 1.38 -8.94
CA ARG A 145 9.45 2.59 -8.12
C ARG A 145 9.96 3.84 -8.83
N ALA A 146 11.14 3.75 -9.46
CA ALA A 146 11.70 4.84 -10.23
C ALA A 146 10.80 5.23 -11.42
N GLN A 147 10.35 4.25 -12.23
CA GLN A 147 9.49 4.52 -13.39
C GLN A 147 8.15 5.15 -12.99
N VAL A 148 7.54 4.67 -11.91
CA VAL A 148 6.28 5.22 -11.39
C VAL A 148 6.49 6.67 -10.93
N ALA A 149 7.55 6.94 -10.20
CA ALA A 149 7.84 8.29 -9.71
C ALA A 149 8.18 9.27 -10.85
N GLU A 150 9.03 8.88 -11.78
CA GLU A 150 9.48 9.74 -12.88
C GLU A 150 8.38 10.03 -13.90
N ARG A 151 7.61 9.01 -14.28
CA ARG A 151 6.63 9.15 -15.37
C ARG A 151 5.25 9.61 -14.93
N PHE A 152 4.86 9.29 -13.70
CA PHE A 152 3.51 9.56 -13.19
C PHE A 152 3.47 10.50 -11.99
N HIS A 153 4.62 10.89 -11.45
CA HIS A 153 4.75 11.80 -10.30
C HIS A 153 4.00 11.33 -9.04
N VAL A 154 3.87 10.01 -8.89
CA VAL A 154 3.33 9.35 -7.71
C VAL A 154 4.33 8.32 -7.20
N THR A 155 4.20 7.89 -5.95
CA THR A 155 5.07 6.87 -5.40
C THR A 155 4.35 5.55 -5.18
N CYS A 156 5.10 4.46 -5.13
CA CYS A 156 4.58 3.15 -4.73
C CYS A 156 5.53 2.47 -3.76
N SER A 157 4.96 1.59 -2.94
CA SER A 157 5.72 0.76 -2.02
C SER A 157 5.70 -0.69 -2.47
N VAL A 158 6.85 -1.35 -2.41
CA VAL A 158 7.06 -2.70 -2.92
C VAL A 158 7.44 -3.64 -1.78
N GLY A 159 6.75 -4.77 -1.70
CA GLY A 159 7.11 -5.89 -0.84
C GLY A 159 7.58 -7.07 -1.68
N ILE A 160 8.70 -7.67 -1.31
CA ILE A 160 9.33 -8.79 -2.01
C ILE A 160 9.40 -9.98 -1.08
N ALA A 161 8.88 -11.13 -1.49
CA ALA A 161 8.87 -12.32 -0.67
C ALA A 161 8.67 -13.60 -1.49
N CYS A 162 8.69 -14.75 -0.81
CA CYS A 162 8.43 -16.05 -1.44
C CYS A 162 6.95 -16.35 -1.70
N ASN A 163 6.02 -15.56 -1.16
CA ASN A 163 4.59 -15.73 -1.36
C ASN A 163 3.81 -14.40 -1.26
N LYS A 164 2.56 -14.40 -1.74
CA LYS A 164 1.68 -13.22 -1.79
C LYS A 164 1.39 -12.62 -0.42
N LEU A 165 1.17 -13.46 0.61
CA LEU A 165 0.85 -13.01 1.96
C LEU A 165 1.97 -12.13 2.53
N VAL A 166 3.18 -12.67 2.55
CA VAL A 166 4.35 -11.98 3.09
C VAL A 166 4.70 -10.75 2.25
N ALA A 167 4.62 -10.84 0.91
CA ALA A 167 4.85 -9.71 0.01
C ALA A 167 3.90 -8.54 0.28
N LYS A 168 2.59 -8.82 0.51
CA LYS A 168 1.61 -7.78 0.85
C LYS A 168 1.88 -7.15 2.22
N MET A 169 2.22 -7.96 3.20
CA MET A 169 2.59 -7.47 4.53
C MET A 169 3.86 -6.62 4.47
N ALA A 170 4.84 -7.03 3.65
CA ALA A 170 6.07 -6.30 3.43
C ALA A 170 5.81 -4.93 2.79
N SER A 171 5.05 -4.86 1.69
CA SER A 171 4.72 -3.58 1.04
C SER A 171 3.94 -2.63 1.96
N THR A 172 3.01 -3.17 2.78
CA THR A 172 2.25 -2.38 3.75
C THR A 172 3.17 -1.73 4.79
N ASN A 173 4.17 -2.47 5.28
CA ASN A 173 5.15 -1.96 6.25
C ASN A 173 6.24 -1.09 5.59
N ALA A 174 6.52 -1.27 4.30
CA ALA A 174 7.45 -0.42 3.55
C ALA A 174 6.93 1.02 3.34
N LYS A 175 5.61 1.24 3.39
CA LYS A 175 5.00 2.56 3.14
C LYS A 175 5.48 3.65 4.09
N PRO A 176 5.62 4.91 3.61
CA PRO A 176 5.49 5.36 2.22
C PRO A 176 6.79 5.21 1.43
N ASP A 177 6.68 5.14 0.09
CA ASP A 177 7.78 5.17 -0.87
C ASP A 177 8.95 4.26 -0.48
N GLY A 178 8.62 3.05 -0.05
CA GLY A 178 9.59 2.09 0.48
C GLY A 178 9.63 0.79 -0.31
N MET A 179 10.69 0.03 -0.06
CA MET A 179 10.81 -1.35 -0.54
C MET A 179 11.29 -2.22 0.61
N LEU A 180 10.65 -3.38 0.81
CA LEU A 180 11.00 -4.32 1.87
C LEU A 180 11.09 -5.73 1.31
N LEU A 181 12.27 -6.32 1.42
CA LEU A 181 12.53 -7.72 1.11
C LEU A 181 12.44 -8.56 2.38
N ILE A 182 11.70 -9.64 2.32
CA ILE A 182 11.63 -10.65 3.39
C ILE A 182 12.18 -11.97 2.84
N PRO A 183 13.40 -12.37 3.20
CA PRO A 183 13.96 -13.66 2.80
C PRO A 183 13.06 -14.82 3.19
N ALA A 184 13.05 -15.88 2.36
CA ALA A 184 12.18 -17.04 2.58
C ALA A 184 12.35 -17.63 3.99
N ALA A 185 13.60 -17.75 4.46
CA ALA A 185 13.93 -18.28 5.79
C ALA A 185 13.43 -17.39 6.96
N ARG A 186 13.16 -16.10 6.71
CA ARG A 186 12.72 -15.13 7.73
C ARG A 186 11.21 -14.88 7.68
N SER A 187 10.49 -15.48 6.74
CA SER A 187 9.05 -15.24 6.53
C SER A 187 8.21 -15.56 7.76
N ALA A 188 8.48 -16.68 8.44
CA ALA A 188 7.76 -17.05 9.66
C ALA A 188 7.97 -16.04 10.79
N GLU A 189 9.20 -15.61 11.04
CA GLU A 189 9.53 -14.61 12.03
C GLU A 189 8.85 -13.26 11.73
N PHE A 190 8.86 -12.85 10.45
CA PHE A 190 8.20 -11.63 10.02
C PHE A 190 6.69 -11.67 10.27
N VAL A 191 6.03 -12.77 9.96
CA VAL A 191 4.59 -12.94 10.20
C VAL A 191 4.27 -12.94 11.70
N GLN A 192 5.05 -13.67 12.51
CA GLN A 192 4.84 -13.80 13.95
C GLN A 192 4.94 -12.47 14.71
N MET A 193 5.76 -11.52 14.23
CA MET A 193 5.86 -10.22 14.87
C MET A 193 4.66 -9.31 14.59
N MET A 194 3.82 -9.63 13.58
CA MET A 194 2.70 -8.77 13.22
C MET A 194 1.50 -8.97 14.15
N PRO A 195 0.81 -7.88 14.51
CA PRO A 195 -0.48 -8.03 15.18
C PRO A 195 -1.47 -8.72 14.23
N LEU A 196 -2.46 -9.44 14.76
CA LEU A 196 -3.46 -10.15 13.95
C LEU A 196 -4.10 -9.27 12.87
N ARG A 197 -4.40 -8.01 13.18
CA ARG A 197 -4.92 -7.03 12.21
C ARG A 197 -3.94 -6.65 11.09
N GLY A 198 -2.67 -6.96 11.25
CA GLY A 198 -1.64 -6.76 10.23
C GLY A 198 -1.61 -7.88 9.19
N ILE A 199 -2.31 -8.98 9.44
CA ILE A 199 -2.39 -10.12 8.54
C ILE A 199 -3.52 -9.89 7.53
N PRO A 200 -3.25 -9.89 6.21
CA PRO A 200 -4.28 -9.74 5.19
C PRO A 200 -5.40 -10.77 5.34
N GLY A 201 -6.66 -10.30 5.26
CA GLY A 201 -7.84 -11.14 5.44
C GLY A 201 -8.36 -11.21 6.88
N ILE A 202 -7.58 -10.82 7.90
CA ILE A 202 -8.04 -10.74 9.28
C ILE A 202 -8.59 -9.35 9.58
N GLY A 203 -9.88 -9.16 9.38
CA GLY A 203 -10.58 -7.92 9.69
C GLY A 203 -11.20 -7.93 11.09
N LEU A 204 -11.89 -6.83 11.44
CA LEU A 204 -12.52 -6.65 12.75
C LEU A 204 -13.50 -7.79 13.12
N SER A 205 -14.23 -8.33 12.16
CA SER A 205 -15.14 -9.46 12.36
C SER A 205 -14.44 -10.74 12.81
N LEU A 206 -13.24 -11.01 12.29
CA LEU A 206 -12.47 -12.21 12.65
C LEU A 206 -11.71 -12.06 13.96
N ILE A 207 -11.31 -10.84 14.33
CA ILE A 207 -10.66 -10.60 15.62
C ILE A 207 -11.56 -10.96 16.79
N HIS A 208 -12.85 -10.64 16.71
CA HIS A 208 -13.82 -11.01 17.76
C HIS A 208 -13.97 -12.52 17.91
N ILE A 209 -13.66 -13.31 16.88
CA ILE A 209 -13.68 -14.77 16.93
C ILE A 209 -12.35 -15.31 17.45
N SER A 210 -11.22 -14.67 17.09
CA SER A 210 -9.88 -15.13 17.42
C SER A 210 -9.39 -14.69 18.81
N GLU A 211 -9.95 -13.60 19.37
CA GLU A 211 -9.70 -13.09 20.72
C GLU A 211 -10.96 -13.14 21.61
N PRO A 212 -11.67 -14.28 21.74
CA PRO A 212 -12.93 -14.31 22.46
C PRO A 212 -12.80 -14.18 23.97
N THR A 213 -11.60 -14.03 24.54
CA THR A 213 -11.39 -14.52 25.90
C THR A 213 -10.80 -13.56 26.93
N ARG A 214 -10.78 -12.26 26.68
CA ARG A 214 -10.49 -11.33 27.80
C ARG A 214 -11.65 -11.07 28.73
N LEU A 215 -12.88 -11.36 28.29
CA LEU A 215 -14.12 -11.17 29.09
C LEU A 215 -14.57 -12.43 29.86
N ALA A 216 -14.09 -13.62 29.52
CA ALA A 216 -14.47 -14.88 30.19
C ALA A 216 -13.57 -15.25 31.39
N LEU A 217 -12.57 -14.43 31.72
CA LEU A 217 -11.69 -14.63 32.89
C LEU A 217 -12.01 -13.68 34.05
N ILE A 218 -13.16 -12.97 34.00
CA ILE A 218 -13.65 -12.11 35.09
C ILE A 218 -15.04 -12.60 35.49
N SER A 219 -15.17 -13.88 35.83
CA SER A 219 -16.30 -14.42 36.58
C SER A 219 -15.78 -15.43 37.60
#